data_d2ad37b17eedd764cd126145f63f4f25
#
_entry.id   d2ad37b17eedd764cd126145f63f4f25
#
_cell.length_a   1.000
_cell.length_b   1.000
_cell.length_c   1.000
_cell.angle_alpha   90.00
_cell.angle_beta   90.00
_cell.angle_gamma   90.00
#
_symmetry.space_group_name_H-M   'P 1'
#
loop_
_entity.id
_entity.type
_entity.pdbx_description
1 polymer ?
#
loop_
_entity_poly.entity_id
_entity_poly.type
_entity_poly.pdbx_seq_one_letter_code
_entity_poly.pdbx_strand_id
1 'polypeptide(L)'
;MNRINFREIARELNISHTTVYRVINNAQCVSDATRVRVIDALNRHGCYRDARVKPQTVLLDFDENAASSYMRDLLNLLRNRLAGNPFRWIETTHKTGQAKFLLDCRDAQIAVFAPMADRKIYTQAKEINPDLFILNLLDDTVGDIAIATDDFQGGQLAARRLYECGHRTHLAVTVPAPEDGLQHSFSNRAKGFLAEMMFLAPNCRIERWEVPLRRTRNSLPQKLKHKRRPSAVFATGLYFAKKTAAACSASGLRIPEDISLLGFDKPDCTEPPCDSIVFNPEQIVSWAEFFIMNRPVIKNGAPVHLLLDMKLETHGSVKRLNPTP
;
A
#
# COMPACT_ATOMS: atom_id res chain seq x y z
N MET A 1 12.96 18.73 36.48
CA MET A 1 12.49 19.11 35.13
C MET A 1 13.44 20.19 34.60
N ASN A 2 14.33 19.80 33.67
CA ASN A 2 15.23 20.77 33.04
C ASN A 2 14.41 21.75 32.21
N ARG A 3 14.46 23.03 32.55
CA ARG A 3 13.84 24.11 31.77
C ARG A 3 14.52 24.15 30.38
N ILE A 4 13.71 23.98 29.33
CA ILE A 4 14.16 24.01 27.95
C ILE A 4 14.92 25.29 27.67
N ASN A 5 16.17 25.15 27.22
CA ASN A 5 16.98 26.29 26.81
C ASN A 5 16.99 26.40 25.27
N PHE A 6 15.96 27.04 24.69
CA PHE A 6 15.93 27.34 23.25
C PHE A 6 17.18 28.04 22.71
N ARG A 7 17.98 28.67 23.60
CA ARG A 7 19.26 29.26 23.23
C ARG A 7 20.32 28.21 22.92
N GLU A 8 20.25 27.04 23.57
CA GLU A 8 21.17 25.91 23.29
C GLU A 8 20.87 25.32 21.92
N ILE A 9 19.59 25.09 21.59
CA ILE A 9 19.15 24.65 20.27
C ILE A 9 19.58 25.66 19.19
N ALA A 10 19.41 26.96 19.45
CA ALA A 10 19.81 27.98 18.51
C ALA A 10 21.33 27.96 18.23
N ARG A 11 22.15 27.73 19.27
CA ARG A 11 23.62 27.59 19.14
C ARG A 11 23.99 26.30 18.40
N GLU A 12 23.41 25.17 18.77
CA GLU A 12 23.64 23.88 18.10
C GLU A 12 23.40 23.95 16.60
N LEU A 13 22.32 24.61 16.20
CA LEU A 13 21.91 24.71 14.80
C LEU A 13 22.55 25.90 14.06
N ASN A 14 23.31 26.72 14.75
CA ASN A 14 23.90 27.99 14.26
C ASN A 14 22.83 28.91 13.62
N ILE A 15 21.71 29.12 14.34
CA ILE A 15 20.60 30.01 13.94
C ILE A 15 20.24 30.97 15.09
N SER A 16 19.43 32.00 14.77
CA SER A 16 18.97 32.91 15.81
C SER A 16 17.95 32.28 16.75
N HIS A 17 17.94 32.66 18.02
CA HIS A 17 16.91 32.29 18.98
C HIS A 17 15.49 32.64 18.46
N THR A 18 15.37 33.79 17.76
CA THR A 18 14.15 34.23 17.15
C THR A 18 13.67 33.25 16.08
N THR A 19 14.60 32.62 15.33
CA THR A 19 14.27 31.60 14.34
C THR A 19 13.69 30.34 15.00
N VAL A 20 14.29 29.87 16.12
CA VAL A 20 13.74 28.76 16.91
C VAL A 20 12.33 29.09 17.39
N TYR A 21 12.14 30.31 17.93
CA TYR A 21 10.85 30.76 18.41
C TYR A 21 9.80 30.86 17.29
N ARG A 22 10.19 31.33 16.09
CA ARG A 22 9.32 31.37 14.91
C ARG A 22 8.89 29.98 14.45
N VAL A 23 9.79 28.99 14.51
CA VAL A 23 9.45 27.59 14.20
C VAL A 23 8.43 27.05 15.20
N ILE A 24 8.67 27.28 16.51
CA ILE A 24 7.75 26.83 17.56
C ILE A 24 6.35 27.42 17.38
N ASN A 25 6.27 28.67 16.92
CA ASN A 25 4.99 29.35 16.68
C ASN A 25 4.45 29.13 15.24
N ASN A 26 5.05 28.21 14.47
CA ASN A 26 4.65 27.90 13.10
C ASN A 26 4.58 29.11 12.17
N ALA A 27 5.49 30.07 12.32
CA ALA A 27 5.53 31.26 11.48
C ALA A 27 5.93 30.89 10.04
N GLN A 28 5.19 31.40 9.05
CA GLN A 28 5.42 31.10 7.62
C GLN A 28 6.73 31.67 7.07
N CYS A 29 7.35 32.62 7.76
CA CYS A 29 8.59 33.26 7.33
C CYS A 29 9.88 32.46 7.61
N VAL A 30 9.76 31.19 8.00
CA VAL A 30 10.91 30.29 8.22
C VAL A 30 10.91 29.20 7.16
N SER A 31 12.05 29.02 6.49
CA SER A 31 12.17 27.95 5.50
C SER A 31 11.91 26.58 6.11
N ASP A 32 11.32 25.70 5.33
CA ASP A 32 10.98 24.34 5.78
C ASP A 32 12.22 23.56 6.19
N ALA A 33 13.35 23.72 5.49
CA ALA A 33 14.62 23.09 5.87
C ALA A 33 15.08 23.50 7.28
N THR A 34 14.94 24.80 7.63
CA THR A 34 15.25 25.29 8.97
C THR A 34 14.24 24.76 10.00
N ARG A 35 12.98 24.65 9.61
CA ARG A 35 11.91 24.11 10.47
C ARG A 35 12.20 22.66 10.86
N VAL A 36 12.55 21.80 9.90
CA VAL A 36 12.92 20.40 10.17
C VAL A 36 14.10 20.32 11.13
N ARG A 37 15.19 21.03 10.85
CA ARG A 37 16.36 21.04 11.71
C ARG A 37 16.06 21.44 13.16
N VAL A 38 15.21 22.42 13.34
CA VAL A 38 14.79 22.89 14.69
C VAL A 38 13.91 21.84 15.37
N ILE A 39 12.98 21.25 14.67
CA ILE A 39 12.09 20.19 15.19
C ILE A 39 12.89 18.97 15.61
N ASP A 40 13.85 18.52 14.79
CA ASP A 40 14.73 17.41 15.12
C ASP A 40 15.58 17.68 16.37
N ALA A 41 16.12 18.90 16.48
CA ALA A 41 16.86 19.28 17.66
C ALA A 41 15.97 19.31 18.92
N LEU A 42 14.75 19.86 18.82
CA LEU A 42 13.75 19.83 19.91
C LEU A 42 13.40 18.40 20.33
N ASN A 43 13.26 17.49 19.38
CA ASN A 43 13.00 16.07 19.64
C ASN A 43 14.17 15.40 20.36
N ARG A 44 15.41 15.59 19.85
CA ARG A 44 16.63 15.03 20.47
C ARG A 44 16.82 15.48 21.93
N HIS A 45 16.47 16.72 22.21
CA HIS A 45 16.54 17.27 23.56
C HIS A 45 15.30 16.94 24.42
N GLY A 46 14.34 16.15 23.92
CA GLY A 46 13.10 15.82 24.64
C GLY A 46 12.19 17.03 24.91
N CYS A 47 12.46 18.16 24.24
CA CYS A 47 11.86 19.45 24.52
C CYS A 47 10.63 19.75 23.66
N TYR A 48 10.34 18.89 22.71
CA TYR A 48 9.32 19.13 21.70
C TYR A 48 7.90 19.20 22.27
N ARG A 49 7.59 18.39 23.28
CA ARG A 49 6.28 18.37 23.96
C ARG A 49 6.01 19.64 24.76
N ASP A 50 7.07 20.31 25.21
CA ASP A 50 6.95 21.53 26.03
C ASP A 50 6.97 22.82 25.18
N ALA A 51 7.50 22.71 23.95
CA ALA A 51 7.38 23.80 22.99
C ALA A 51 5.94 23.78 22.45
N ARG A 52 5.19 24.88 22.64
CA ARG A 52 3.83 25.05 22.10
C ARG A 52 3.83 25.16 20.57
N VAL A 53 4.38 24.14 19.91
CA VAL A 53 4.42 24.05 18.46
C VAL A 53 2.99 23.81 17.98
N LYS A 54 2.49 24.69 17.13
CA LYS A 54 1.18 24.46 16.50
C LYS A 54 1.21 23.14 15.72
N PRO A 55 0.30 22.21 16.00
CA PRO A 55 0.29 20.94 15.31
C PRO A 55 0.03 21.16 13.80
N GLN A 56 0.75 20.40 12.99
CA GLN A 56 0.49 20.36 11.57
C GLN A 56 -0.68 19.43 11.27
N THR A 57 -1.59 19.87 10.43
CA THR A 57 -2.74 19.05 10.05
C THR A 57 -2.34 18.04 8.99
N VAL A 58 -2.58 16.77 9.29
CA VAL A 58 -2.42 15.63 8.38
C VAL A 58 -3.80 15.09 8.07
N LEU A 59 -4.19 15.16 6.80
CA LEU A 59 -5.40 14.50 6.32
C LEU A 59 -5.08 13.04 6.01
N LEU A 60 -5.91 12.13 6.49
CA LEU A 60 -5.93 10.74 6.05
C LEU A 60 -7.15 10.55 5.16
N ASP A 61 -6.93 10.43 3.87
CA ASP A 61 -7.99 10.13 2.91
C ASP A 61 -8.15 8.61 2.77
N PHE A 62 -9.22 8.12 3.37
CA PHE A 62 -9.44 6.71 3.58
C PHE A 62 -10.93 6.37 3.47
N ASP A 63 -11.26 5.38 2.65
CA ASP A 63 -12.62 4.88 2.50
C ASP A 63 -12.83 3.64 3.36
N GLU A 64 -13.49 3.78 4.50
CA GLU A 64 -13.77 2.67 5.42
C GLU A 64 -14.56 1.51 4.79
N ASN A 65 -15.40 1.81 3.79
CA ASN A 65 -16.23 0.81 3.12
C ASN A 65 -15.47 0.04 2.03
N ALA A 66 -14.42 0.63 1.47
CA ALA A 66 -13.60 0.03 0.41
C ALA A 66 -12.31 -0.57 0.95
N ALA A 67 -11.86 -0.14 2.12
CA ALA A 67 -10.58 -0.54 2.65
C ALA A 67 -10.63 -1.94 3.25
N SER A 68 -9.69 -2.77 2.82
CA SER A 68 -9.38 -4.02 3.52
C SER A 68 -8.88 -3.72 4.94
N SER A 69 -9.05 -4.66 5.87
CA SER A 69 -8.56 -4.51 7.25
C SER A 69 -7.08 -4.10 7.31
N TYR A 70 -6.27 -4.57 6.38
CA TYR A 70 -4.84 -4.29 6.36
C TYR A 70 -4.50 -2.81 6.04
N MET A 71 -5.34 -2.10 5.29
CA MET A 71 -5.16 -0.66 5.05
C MET A 71 -5.31 0.14 6.33
N ARG A 72 -6.29 -0.21 7.14
CA ARG A 72 -6.48 0.38 8.47
C ARG A 72 -5.29 0.10 9.36
N ASP A 73 -4.79 -1.14 9.34
CA ASP A 73 -3.60 -1.53 10.11
C ASP A 73 -2.37 -0.71 9.67
N LEU A 74 -2.18 -0.52 8.35
CA LEU A 74 -1.08 0.28 7.80
C LEU A 74 -1.15 1.75 8.26
N LEU A 75 -2.35 2.36 8.20
CA LEU A 75 -2.55 3.75 8.65
C LEU A 75 -2.36 3.90 10.15
N ASN A 76 -2.83 2.94 10.94
CA ASN A 76 -2.61 2.92 12.39
C ASN A 76 -1.10 2.79 12.71
N LEU A 77 -0.39 1.95 11.98
CA LEU A 77 1.05 1.80 12.11
C LEU A 77 1.78 3.13 11.80
N LEU A 78 1.39 3.83 10.74
CA LEU A 78 1.93 5.15 10.40
C LEU A 78 1.64 6.19 11.50
N ARG A 79 0.41 6.24 12.01
CA ARG A 79 0.03 7.15 13.10
C ARG A 79 0.84 6.88 14.37
N ASN A 80 1.02 5.60 14.74
CA ASN A 80 1.79 5.19 15.90
C ASN A 80 3.27 5.56 15.74
N ARG A 81 3.83 5.34 14.56
CA ARG A 81 5.21 5.70 14.24
C ARG A 81 5.47 7.19 14.38
N LEU A 82 4.50 8.01 13.98
CA LEU A 82 4.58 9.47 14.02
C LEU A 82 4.00 10.09 15.31
N ALA A 83 3.58 9.29 16.30
CA ALA A 83 2.89 9.76 17.52
C ALA A 83 3.72 10.74 18.38
N GLY A 84 5.06 10.75 18.26
CA GLY A 84 5.96 11.69 18.94
C GLY A 84 5.99 13.10 18.33
N ASN A 85 5.38 13.28 17.15
CA ASN A 85 5.38 14.53 16.38
C ASN A 85 4.10 15.33 16.60
N PRO A 86 4.10 16.65 16.44
CA PRO A 86 2.91 17.48 16.64
C PRO A 86 2.01 17.45 15.40
N PHE A 87 1.48 16.30 15.11
CA PHE A 87 0.50 16.11 14.05
C PHE A 87 -0.92 16.08 14.61
N ARG A 88 -1.79 16.84 13.98
CA ARG A 88 -3.25 16.76 14.14
C ARG A 88 -3.79 15.93 12.99
N TRP A 89 -4.27 14.74 13.28
CA TRP A 89 -4.83 13.83 12.30
C TRP A 89 -6.32 14.11 12.08
N ILE A 90 -6.71 14.22 10.82
CA ILE A 90 -8.12 14.34 10.40
C ILE A 90 -8.39 13.23 9.40
N GLU A 91 -9.30 12.33 9.76
CA GLU A 91 -9.80 11.30 8.84
C GLU A 91 -10.85 11.93 7.93
N THR A 92 -10.74 11.68 6.66
CA THR A 92 -11.61 12.25 5.61
C THR A 92 -11.72 11.26 4.45
N THR A 93 -12.63 11.51 3.53
CA THR A 93 -12.70 10.73 2.29
C THR A 93 -13.21 11.59 1.15
N HIS A 94 -12.50 11.57 0.03
CA HIS A 94 -12.93 12.25 -1.19
C HIS A 94 -14.09 11.52 -1.89
N LYS A 95 -14.23 10.20 -1.68
CA LYS A 95 -15.24 9.38 -2.39
C LYS A 95 -16.67 9.68 -2.00
N THR A 96 -16.93 9.96 -0.73
CA THR A 96 -18.28 10.25 -0.21
C THR A 96 -18.44 11.68 0.26
N GLY A 97 -17.36 12.44 0.37
CA GLY A 97 -17.35 13.80 0.89
C GLY A 97 -16.36 14.73 0.19
N GLN A 98 -16.32 14.72 -1.16
CA GLN A 98 -15.34 15.47 -1.95
C GLN A 98 -15.26 16.95 -1.58
N ALA A 99 -16.38 17.64 -1.42
CA ALA A 99 -16.38 19.05 -1.08
C ALA A 99 -15.76 19.35 0.29
N LYS A 100 -16.05 18.50 1.28
CA LYS A 100 -15.44 18.59 2.61
C LYS A 100 -13.96 18.29 2.55
N PHE A 101 -13.56 17.23 1.86
CA PHE A 101 -12.15 16.88 1.67
C PHE A 101 -11.36 18.05 1.08
N LEU A 102 -11.85 18.68 0.01
CA LEU A 102 -11.21 19.83 -0.62
C LEU A 102 -11.16 21.07 0.30
N LEU A 103 -12.18 21.28 1.14
CA LEU A 103 -12.14 22.33 2.17
C LEU A 103 -11.05 22.05 3.21
N ASP A 104 -10.93 20.81 3.67
CA ASP A 104 -9.92 20.40 4.65
C ASP A 104 -8.49 20.55 4.06
N CYS A 105 -8.32 20.35 2.75
CA CYS A 105 -7.04 20.54 2.05
C CYS A 105 -6.50 21.98 2.15
N ARG A 106 -7.38 22.99 2.27
CA ARG A 106 -6.97 24.41 2.32
C ARG A 106 -5.99 24.70 3.45
N ASP A 107 -6.24 24.14 4.63
CA ASP A 107 -5.49 24.41 5.85
C ASP A 107 -4.54 23.26 6.26
N ALA A 108 -4.53 22.19 5.50
CA ALA A 108 -3.67 21.03 5.77
C ALA A 108 -2.25 21.25 5.25
N GLN A 109 -1.28 20.63 5.89
CA GLN A 109 0.11 20.60 5.46
C GLN A 109 0.47 19.32 4.75
N ILE A 110 -0.23 18.22 5.08
CA ILE A 110 0.02 16.89 4.54
C ILE A 110 -1.34 16.23 4.24
N ALA A 111 -1.44 15.55 3.12
CA ALA A 111 -2.51 14.61 2.83
C ALA A 111 -1.91 13.23 2.51
N VAL A 112 -2.38 12.20 3.18
CA VAL A 112 -2.02 10.81 2.95
C VAL A 112 -3.22 10.11 2.36
N PHE A 113 -3.09 9.61 1.14
CA PHE A 113 -4.09 8.80 0.47
C PHE A 113 -3.79 7.31 0.71
N ALA A 114 -4.82 6.52 1.02
CA ALA A 114 -4.71 5.07 1.18
C ALA A 114 -6.06 4.38 0.94
N PRO A 115 -6.19 3.60 -0.11
CA PRO A 115 -5.40 3.57 -1.32
C PRO A 115 -5.94 4.58 -2.35
N MET A 116 -5.13 5.00 -3.23
CA MET A 116 -5.49 5.66 -4.48
C MET A 116 -6.01 7.10 -4.36
N ALA A 117 -5.20 7.98 -4.92
CA ALA A 117 -5.64 9.31 -5.31
C ALA A 117 -6.19 9.28 -6.74
N ASP A 118 -7.39 9.80 -6.93
CA ASP A 118 -7.88 10.17 -8.25
C ASP A 118 -7.05 11.38 -8.74
N ARG A 119 -6.53 11.31 -9.96
CA ARG A 119 -5.73 12.41 -10.56
C ARG A 119 -6.50 13.74 -10.55
N LYS A 120 -7.81 13.71 -10.73
CA LYS A 120 -8.66 14.89 -10.67
C LYS A 120 -8.66 15.48 -9.27
N ILE A 121 -8.80 14.66 -8.24
CA ILE A 121 -8.77 15.08 -6.84
C ILE A 121 -7.40 15.65 -6.47
N TYR A 122 -6.32 14.98 -6.91
CA TYR A 122 -4.96 15.49 -6.73
C TYR A 122 -4.80 16.91 -7.31
N THR A 123 -5.23 17.11 -8.56
CA THR A 123 -5.14 18.41 -9.23
C THR A 123 -5.93 19.49 -8.48
N GLN A 124 -7.18 19.18 -8.11
CA GLN A 124 -8.02 20.12 -7.36
C GLN A 124 -7.45 20.46 -5.97
N ALA A 125 -6.89 19.47 -5.26
CA ALA A 125 -6.26 19.70 -3.97
C ALA A 125 -5.04 20.63 -4.10
N LYS A 126 -4.23 20.46 -5.16
CA LYS A 126 -3.08 21.31 -5.46
C LYS A 126 -3.47 22.72 -5.93
N GLU A 127 -4.57 22.87 -6.65
CA GLU A 127 -5.12 24.19 -7.02
C GLU A 127 -5.57 24.97 -5.80
N ILE A 128 -6.18 24.31 -4.81
CA ILE A 128 -6.65 24.92 -3.56
C ILE A 128 -5.48 25.25 -2.64
N ASN A 129 -4.53 24.34 -2.52
CA ASN A 129 -3.35 24.49 -1.68
C ASN A 129 -2.11 23.95 -2.40
N PRO A 130 -1.40 24.81 -3.14
CA PRO A 130 -0.15 24.41 -3.84
C PRO A 130 0.93 23.87 -2.89
N ASP A 131 0.85 24.27 -1.63
CA ASP A 131 1.78 23.89 -0.58
C ASP A 131 1.45 22.57 0.12
N LEU A 132 0.31 21.98 -0.14
CA LEU A 132 -0.08 20.69 0.40
C LEU A 132 0.87 19.59 -0.08
N PHE A 133 1.52 18.90 0.87
CA PHE A 133 2.33 17.73 0.56
C PHE A 133 1.42 16.49 0.47
N ILE A 134 1.41 15.83 -0.69
CA ILE A 134 0.55 14.68 -0.97
C ILE A 134 1.38 13.42 -1.06
N LEU A 135 1.15 12.52 -0.11
CA LEU A 135 1.73 11.17 -0.05
C LEU A 135 0.66 10.15 -0.44
N ASN A 136 0.93 9.35 -1.45
CA ASN A 136 0.06 8.25 -1.88
C ASN A 136 0.67 6.90 -1.46
N LEU A 137 -0.11 6.08 -0.77
CA LEU A 137 0.30 4.76 -0.31
C LEU A 137 -0.43 3.67 -1.11
N LEU A 138 0.33 2.66 -1.53
CA LEU A 138 -0.13 1.48 -2.26
C LEU A 138 -0.73 1.77 -3.65
N ASP A 139 -0.42 2.94 -4.20
CA ASP A 139 -0.77 3.31 -5.57
C ASP A 139 0.31 4.25 -6.12
N ASP A 140 0.73 4.05 -7.35
CA ASP A 140 1.83 4.78 -8.01
C ASP A 140 1.35 5.83 -9.03
N THR A 141 0.05 6.11 -9.08
CA THR A 141 -0.51 6.93 -10.16
C THR A 141 -0.39 8.43 -9.95
N VAL A 142 -0.49 8.91 -8.72
CA VAL A 142 -0.43 10.33 -8.38
C VAL A 142 0.12 10.56 -6.97
N GLY A 143 0.67 11.76 -6.73
CA GLY A 143 1.24 12.17 -5.44
C GLY A 143 2.49 13.03 -5.66
N ASP A 144 2.89 13.82 -4.67
CA ASP A 144 4.25 14.35 -4.64
C ASP A 144 5.23 13.20 -4.37
N ILE A 145 4.79 12.27 -3.51
CA ILE A 145 5.43 10.97 -3.30
C ILE A 145 4.37 9.88 -3.44
N ALA A 146 4.69 8.84 -4.19
CA ALA A 146 3.90 7.62 -4.27
C ALA A 146 4.76 6.44 -3.80
N ILE A 147 4.28 5.69 -2.82
CA ILE A 147 4.90 4.46 -2.30
C ILE A 147 3.99 3.30 -2.63
N ALA A 148 4.37 2.49 -3.59
CA ALA A 148 3.60 1.35 -4.05
C ALA A 148 4.39 0.05 -3.93
N THR A 149 3.69 -1.07 -4.01
CA THR A 149 4.29 -2.39 -4.15
C THR A 149 4.55 -2.68 -5.63
N ASP A 150 5.64 -3.40 -5.95
CA ASP A 150 5.88 -3.87 -7.30
C ASP A 150 4.97 -5.07 -7.60
N ASP A 151 3.75 -4.77 -7.99
CA ASP A 151 2.73 -5.76 -8.32
C ASP A 151 3.12 -6.65 -9.51
N PHE A 152 3.90 -6.11 -10.46
CA PHE A 152 4.37 -6.89 -11.60
C PHE A 152 5.41 -7.93 -11.15
N GLN A 153 6.40 -7.51 -10.36
CA GLN A 153 7.40 -8.39 -9.75
C GLN A 153 6.72 -9.42 -8.82
N GLY A 154 5.69 -9.02 -8.08
CA GLY A 154 4.89 -9.94 -7.28
C GLY A 154 4.22 -11.04 -8.12
N GLY A 155 3.69 -10.70 -9.29
CA GLY A 155 3.18 -11.66 -10.26
C GLY A 155 4.27 -12.61 -10.77
N GLN A 156 5.46 -12.11 -11.06
CA GLN A 156 6.60 -12.95 -11.48
C GLN A 156 7.02 -13.94 -10.38
N LEU A 157 7.07 -13.50 -9.12
CA LEU A 157 7.35 -14.39 -7.98
C LEU A 157 6.33 -15.54 -7.87
N ALA A 158 5.05 -15.23 -8.08
CA ALA A 158 3.99 -16.25 -8.09
C ALA A 158 4.20 -17.27 -9.20
N ALA A 159 4.57 -16.84 -10.40
CA ALA A 159 4.86 -17.71 -11.53
C ALA A 159 6.07 -18.64 -11.24
N ARG A 160 7.17 -18.08 -10.75
CA ARG A 160 8.38 -18.85 -10.36
C ARG A 160 8.05 -19.90 -9.32
N ARG A 161 7.30 -19.54 -8.28
CA ARG A 161 6.89 -20.48 -7.23
C ARG A 161 6.12 -21.67 -7.81
N LEU A 162 5.11 -21.43 -8.65
CA LEU A 162 4.33 -22.51 -9.25
C LEU A 162 5.18 -23.37 -10.21
N TYR A 163 6.03 -22.72 -11.00
CA TYR A 163 6.95 -23.41 -11.90
C TYR A 163 7.93 -24.33 -11.16
N GLU A 164 8.56 -23.84 -10.08
CA GLU A 164 9.50 -24.60 -9.23
C GLU A 164 8.83 -25.78 -8.51
N CYS A 165 7.53 -25.65 -8.25
CA CYS A 165 6.71 -26.73 -7.72
C CYS A 165 6.19 -27.72 -8.79
N GLY A 166 6.59 -27.55 -10.05
CA GLY A 166 6.24 -28.46 -11.15
C GLY A 166 4.93 -28.15 -11.86
N HIS A 167 4.27 -27.05 -11.54
CA HIS A 167 3.04 -26.61 -12.21
C HIS A 167 3.38 -25.92 -13.55
N ARG A 168 3.46 -26.69 -14.64
CA ARG A 168 4.01 -26.22 -15.92
C ARG A 168 3.10 -26.42 -17.12
N THR A 169 1.94 -27.07 -16.95
CA THR A 169 1.10 -27.49 -18.08
C THR A 169 -0.26 -26.77 -18.16
N HIS A 170 -0.94 -26.65 -17.03
CA HIS A 170 -2.26 -26.02 -16.98
C HIS A 170 -2.46 -25.29 -15.65
N LEU A 171 -2.59 -23.97 -15.73
CA LEU A 171 -2.77 -23.06 -14.60
C LEU A 171 -4.01 -22.17 -14.82
N ALA A 172 -4.48 -21.53 -13.75
CA ALA A 172 -5.43 -20.46 -13.83
C ALA A 172 -4.93 -19.21 -13.07
N VAL A 173 -5.34 -18.04 -13.54
CA VAL A 173 -5.14 -16.77 -12.84
C VAL A 173 -6.49 -16.07 -12.67
N THR A 174 -6.80 -15.66 -11.44
CA THR A 174 -8.02 -14.89 -11.18
C THR A 174 -7.78 -13.42 -11.37
N VAL A 175 -8.75 -12.72 -11.92
CA VAL A 175 -8.73 -11.27 -12.15
C VAL A 175 -10.12 -10.70 -11.87
N PRO A 176 -10.23 -9.38 -11.60
CA PRO A 176 -11.53 -8.72 -11.55
C PRO A 176 -12.30 -8.92 -12.85
N ALA A 177 -13.63 -8.98 -12.75
CA ALA A 177 -14.47 -8.97 -13.95
C ALA A 177 -14.42 -7.58 -14.62
N PRO A 178 -14.60 -7.49 -15.95
CA PRO A 178 -14.49 -6.23 -16.70
C PRO A 178 -15.41 -5.12 -16.17
N GLU A 179 -16.59 -5.48 -15.67
CA GLU A 179 -17.56 -4.55 -15.10
C GLU A 179 -17.13 -3.89 -13.78
N ASP A 180 -16.09 -4.42 -13.11
CA ASP A 180 -15.57 -3.85 -11.88
C ASP A 180 -14.55 -2.72 -12.13
N GLY A 181 -14.26 -2.44 -13.39
CA GLY A 181 -13.33 -1.41 -13.82
C GLY A 181 -11.85 -1.86 -13.79
N LEU A 182 -10.99 -0.99 -14.33
CA LEU A 182 -9.55 -1.23 -14.35
C LEU A 182 -8.96 -1.02 -12.94
N GLN A 183 -8.62 -2.12 -12.30
CA GLN A 183 -7.82 -2.09 -11.08
C GLN A 183 -6.37 -2.42 -11.45
N HIS A 184 -5.53 -1.38 -11.51
CA HIS A 184 -4.14 -1.49 -11.97
C HIS A 184 -3.35 -2.58 -11.25
N SER A 185 -3.45 -2.66 -9.93
CA SER A 185 -2.73 -3.64 -9.11
C SER A 185 -3.02 -5.08 -9.54
N PHE A 186 -4.28 -5.50 -9.59
CA PHE A 186 -4.63 -6.88 -10.00
C PHE A 186 -4.22 -7.18 -11.44
N SER A 187 -4.34 -6.18 -12.32
CA SER A 187 -3.92 -6.31 -13.72
C SER A 187 -2.41 -6.49 -13.83
N ASN A 188 -1.63 -5.72 -13.07
CA ASN A 188 -0.17 -5.80 -13.09
C ASN A 188 0.33 -7.12 -12.49
N ARG A 189 -0.30 -7.62 -11.41
CA ARG A 189 -0.03 -8.95 -10.85
C ARG A 189 -0.26 -10.06 -11.88
N ALA A 190 -1.40 -10.01 -12.58
CA ALA A 190 -1.69 -10.98 -13.63
C ALA A 190 -0.72 -10.87 -14.82
N LYS A 191 -0.38 -9.66 -15.26
CA LYS A 191 0.60 -9.44 -16.34
C LYS A 191 1.98 -9.98 -15.99
N GLY A 192 2.47 -9.70 -14.78
CA GLY A 192 3.75 -10.22 -14.29
C GLY A 192 3.78 -11.74 -14.28
N PHE A 193 2.70 -12.36 -13.78
CA PHE A 193 2.54 -13.81 -13.79
C PHE A 193 2.57 -14.40 -15.19
N LEU A 194 1.80 -13.83 -16.11
CA LEU A 194 1.73 -14.29 -17.50
C LEU A 194 3.09 -14.13 -18.21
N ALA A 195 3.73 -12.98 -18.06
CA ALA A 195 5.03 -12.71 -18.70
C ALA A 195 6.10 -13.70 -18.24
N GLU A 196 6.19 -13.96 -16.94
CA GLU A 196 7.16 -14.89 -16.38
C GLU A 196 6.86 -16.34 -16.80
N MET A 197 5.59 -16.75 -16.78
CA MET A 197 5.22 -18.11 -17.23
C MET A 197 5.47 -18.32 -18.74
N MET A 198 5.28 -17.32 -19.57
CA MET A 198 5.63 -17.40 -21.00
C MET A 198 7.12 -17.63 -21.21
N PHE A 199 7.96 -17.10 -20.33
CA PHE A 199 9.40 -17.33 -20.37
C PHE A 199 9.78 -18.73 -19.84
N LEU A 200 9.23 -19.11 -18.66
CA LEU A 200 9.59 -20.33 -17.96
C LEU A 200 8.97 -21.60 -18.59
N ALA A 201 7.74 -21.51 -19.05
CA ALA A 201 6.96 -22.61 -19.61
C ALA A 201 6.09 -22.15 -20.80
N PRO A 202 6.69 -21.91 -21.98
CA PRO A 202 5.97 -21.33 -23.14
C PRO A 202 4.73 -22.11 -23.59
N ASN A 203 4.69 -23.42 -23.32
CA ASN A 203 3.59 -24.30 -23.67
C ASN A 203 2.53 -24.47 -22.54
N CYS A 204 2.68 -23.74 -21.44
CA CYS A 204 1.73 -23.78 -20.33
C CYS A 204 0.41 -23.14 -20.75
N ARG A 205 -0.68 -23.89 -20.63
CA ARG A 205 -2.04 -23.33 -20.79
C ARG A 205 -2.39 -22.54 -19.55
N ILE A 206 -2.69 -21.25 -19.69
CA ILE A 206 -3.12 -20.39 -18.60
C ILE A 206 -4.53 -19.88 -18.88
N GLU A 207 -5.46 -20.21 -18.00
CA GLU A 207 -6.83 -19.71 -18.08
C GLU A 207 -6.96 -18.44 -17.24
N ARG A 208 -7.53 -17.39 -17.83
CA ARG A 208 -7.94 -16.20 -17.11
C ARG A 208 -9.35 -16.40 -16.56
N TRP A 209 -9.49 -16.34 -15.25
CA TRP A 209 -10.78 -16.47 -14.57
C TRP A 209 -11.24 -15.11 -14.06
N GLU A 210 -12.23 -14.55 -14.68
CA GLU A 210 -12.87 -13.30 -14.28
C GLU A 210 -13.83 -13.54 -13.14
N VAL A 211 -13.62 -12.86 -12.03
CA VAL A 211 -14.36 -13.01 -10.79
C VAL A 211 -14.91 -11.64 -10.38
N PRO A 212 -16.25 -11.47 -10.36
CA PRO A 212 -16.88 -10.22 -9.96
C PRO A 212 -16.59 -9.85 -8.50
N LEU A 213 -16.21 -8.59 -8.24
CA LEU A 213 -15.96 -8.08 -6.89
C LEU A 213 -17.25 -7.81 -6.11
N ARG A 214 -18.32 -7.44 -6.79
CA ARG A 214 -19.57 -6.95 -6.17
C ARG A 214 -20.77 -7.89 -6.32
N ARG A 215 -20.62 -9.04 -6.99
CA ARG A 215 -21.73 -9.97 -7.25
C ARG A 215 -21.55 -11.28 -6.49
N THR A 216 -22.68 -11.84 -6.02
CA THR A 216 -22.73 -13.16 -5.38
C THR A 216 -22.53 -14.30 -6.37
N ARG A 217 -22.76 -14.08 -7.67
CA ARG A 217 -22.68 -15.13 -8.69
C ARG A 217 -21.20 -15.49 -8.93
N ASN A 218 -20.83 -16.68 -8.51
CA ASN A 218 -19.47 -17.20 -8.62
C ASN A 218 -19.44 -18.34 -9.64
N SER A 219 -18.72 -18.17 -10.76
CA SER A 219 -18.54 -19.20 -11.79
C SER A 219 -17.40 -20.19 -11.46
N LEU A 220 -16.62 -19.95 -10.42
CA LEU A 220 -15.48 -20.77 -10.05
C LEU A 220 -15.84 -22.24 -9.77
N PRO A 221 -16.93 -22.60 -9.07
CA PRO A 221 -17.26 -24.00 -8.83
C PRO A 221 -17.48 -24.78 -10.13
N GLN A 222 -18.04 -24.16 -11.17
CA GLN A 222 -18.23 -24.82 -12.48
C GLN A 222 -16.88 -25.09 -13.17
N LYS A 223 -15.94 -24.13 -13.11
CA LYS A 223 -14.59 -24.27 -13.67
C LYS A 223 -13.78 -25.35 -12.93
N LEU A 224 -13.93 -25.45 -11.62
CA LEU A 224 -13.24 -26.42 -10.78
C LEU A 224 -13.75 -27.86 -10.93
N LYS A 225 -15.04 -28.04 -11.24
CA LYS A 225 -15.63 -29.38 -11.48
C LYS A 225 -15.25 -30.00 -12.83
N HIS A 226 -14.64 -29.24 -13.72
CA HIS A 226 -14.24 -29.76 -15.03
C HIS A 226 -13.14 -30.82 -14.91
N LYS A 227 -13.24 -31.93 -15.67
CA LYS A 227 -12.26 -33.03 -15.65
C LYS A 227 -10.83 -32.56 -15.99
N ARG A 228 -10.69 -31.51 -16.81
CA ARG A 228 -9.42 -30.89 -17.19
C ARG A 228 -9.21 -29.57 -16.43
N ARG A 229 -9.38 -29.58 -15.09
CA ARG A 229 -9.10 -28.40 -14.27
C ARG A 229 -7.62 -28.08 -14.22
N PRO A 230 -7.22 -26.84 -13.95
CA PRO A 230 -5.81 -26.47 -13.75
C PRO A 230 -5.23 -27.17 -12.51
N SER A 231 -3.92 -27.41 -12.52
CA SER A 231 -3.20 -27.98 -11.38
C SER A 231 -3.00 -26.97 -10.25
N ALA A 232 -2.99 -25.67 -10.56
CA ALA A 232 -2.89 -24.60 -9.59
C ALA A 232 -3.65 -23.35 -10.05
N VAL A 233 -4.04 -22.54 -9.07
CA VAL A 233 -4.65 -21.21 -9.26
C VAL A 233 -3.78 -20.17 -8.61
N PHE A 234 -3.42 -19.12 -9.36
CA PHE A 234 -2.88 -17.89 -8.82
C PHE A 234 -4.03 -16.88 -8.59
N ALA A 235 -4.26 -16.53 -7.35
CA ALA A 235 -5.27 -15.55 -6.96
C ALA A 235 -4.62 -14.18 -6.78
N THR A 236 -4.94 -13.22 -7.64
CA THR A 236 -4.27 -11.91 -7.71
C THR A 236 -4.57 -10.97 -6.53
N GLY A 237 -5.31 -11.42 -5.53
CA GLY A 237 -5.60 -10.68 -4.30
C GLY A 237 -6.37 -11.51 -3.30
N LEU A 238 -6.39 -11.05 -2.06
CA LEU A 238 -7.03 -11.73 -0.93
C LEU A 238 -8.49 -12.12 -1.20
N TYR A 239 -9.26 -11.22 -1.81
CA TYR A 239 -10.66 -11.52 -2.15
C TYR A 239 -10.77 -12.73 -3.07
N PHE A 240 -9.93 -12.81 -4.09
CA PHE A 240 -9.93 -13.92 -5.05
C PHE A 240 -9.42 -15.22 -4.42
N ALA A 241 -8.43 -15.14 -3.52
CA ALA A 241 -7.95 -16.30 -2.77
C ALA A 241 -9.08 -16.90 -1.92
N LYS A 242 -9.80 -16.09 -1.15
CA LYS A 242 -10.96 -16.52 -0.36
C LYS A 242 -12.06 -17.13 -1.22
N LYS A 243 -12.40 -16.49 -2.34
CA LYS A 243 -13.43 -17.01 -3.26
C LYS A 243 -13.00 -18.34 -3.90
N THR A 244 -11.72 -18.50 -4.24
CA THR A 244 -11.19 -19.73 -4.82
C THR A 244 -11.18 -20.85 -3.78
N ALA A 245 -10.71 -20.60 -2.56
CA ALA A 245 -10.71 -21.58 -1.47
C ALA A 245 -12.13 -22.08 -1.15
N ALA A 246 -13.09 -21.15 -1.00
CA ALA A 246 -14.48 -21.48 -0.78
C ALA A 246 -15.10 -22.28 -1.95
N ALA A 247 -14.75 -21.97 -3.19
CA ALA A 247 -15.21 -22.71 -4.36
C ALA A 247 -14.59 -24.13 -4.44
N CYS A 248 -13.33 -24.30 -4.04
CA CYS A 248 -12.68 -25.62 -3.91
C CYS A 248 -13.43 -26.46 -2.88
N SER A 249 -13.65 -25.95 -1.68
CA SER A 249 -14.38 -26.63 -0.62
C SER A 249 -15.79 -27.03 -1.07
N ALA A 250 -16.55 -26.12 -1.66
CA ALA A 250 -17.90 -26.39 -2.20
C ALA A 250 -17.91 -27.40 -3.35
N SER A 251 -16.77 -27.64 -3.99
CA SER A 251 -16.59 -28.63 -5.07
C SER A 251 -16.00 -29.96 -4.59
N GLY A 252 -15.76 -30.10 -3.27
CA GLY A 252 -15.13 -31.29 -2.68
C GLY A 252 -13.63 -31.42 -3.00
N LEU A 253 -12.96 -30.33 -3.37
CA LEU A 253 -11.55 -30.31 -3.69
C LEU A 253 -10.73 -29.85 -2.47
N ARG A 254 -9.67 -30.57 -2.19
CA ARG A 254 -8.73 -30.26 -1.10
C ARG A 254 -7.56 -29.44 -1.63
N ILE A 255 -7.14 -28.48 -0.86
CA ILE A 255 -5.94 -27.67 -1.09
C ILE A 255 -4.90 -28.15 -0.06
N PRO A 256 -3.70 -28.58 -0.49
CA PRO A 256 -3.15 -28.58 -1.86
C PRO A 256 -3.35 -29.89 -2.63
N GLU A 257 -3.97 -30.95 -2.06
CA GLU A 257 -3.95 -32.31 -2.59
C GLU A 257 -4.53 -32.42 -3.99
N ASP A 258 -5.68 -31.78 -4.23
CA ASP A 258 -6.41 -31.87 -5.49
C ASP A 258 -6.12 -30.69 -6.43
N ILE A 259 -5.77 -29.53 -5.85
CA ILE A 259 -5.43 -28.28 -6.55
C ILE A 259 -4.58 -27.39 -5.65
N SER A 260 -3.53 -26.79 -6.19
CA SER A 260 -2.73 -25.80 -5.47
C SER A 260 -3.35 -24.41 -5.56
N LEU A 261 -3.22 -23.62 -4.48
CA LEU A 261 -3.66 -22.23 -4.42
C LEU A 261 -2.50 -21.35 -3.98
N LEU A 262 -2.15 -20.36 -4.81
CA LEU A 262 -1.22 -19.31 -4.47
C LEU A 262 -1.98 -17.98 -4.42
N GLY A 263 -1.92 -17.31 -3.29
CA GLY A 263 -2.62 -16.06 -3.05
C GLY A 263 -1.76 -14.81 -3.19
N PHE A 264 -2.36 -13.69 -2.84
CA PHE A 264 -1.72 -12.40 -2.72
C PHE A 264 -2.29 -11.69 -1.50
N ASP A 265 -1.48 -10.86 -0.83
CA ASP A 265 -1.76 -10.22 0.46
C ASP A 265 -1.71 -11.21 1.65
N LYS A 266 -2.47 -10.99 2.71
CA LYS A 266 -2.41 -11.75 3.98
C LYS A 266 -2.73 -13.24 3.80
N PRO A 267 -1.76 -14.15 4.04
CA PRO A 267 -1.97 -15.60 3.85
C PRO A 267 -2.93 -16.24 4.85
N ASP A 268 -2.96 -15.76 6.08
CA ASP A 268 -3.76 -16.28 7.21
C ASP A 268 -5.24 -15.91 7.16
N CYS A 269 -5.66 -15.18 6.14
CA CYS A 269 -7.06 -14.85 5.92
C CYS A 269 -7.84 -15.87 5.06
N THR A 270 -7.22 -16.99 4.68
CA THR A 270 -7.87 -18.14 4.01
C THR A 270 -7.85 -19.37 4.92
N GLU A 271 -8.77 -20.29 4.71
CA GLU A 271 -8.79 -21.60 5.38
C GLU A 271 -8.76 -22.71 4.32
N PRO A 272 -7.67 -23.49 4.28
CA PRO A 272 -6.43 -23.33 5.03
C PRO A 272 -5.64 -22.07 4.61
N PRO A 273 -4.68 -21.60 5.43
CA PRO A 273 -3.76 -20.53 5.04
C PRO A 273 -3.08 -20.84 3.72
N CYS A 274 -2.94 -19.86 2.83
CA CYS A 274 -2.35 -20.12 1.52
C CYS A 274 -0.95 -19.50 1.37
N ASP A 275 -0.08 -20.17 0.60
CA ASP A 275 1.13 -19.56 0.07
C ASP A 275 0.73 -18.22 -0.57
N SER A 276 1.43 -17.14 -0.26
CA SER A 276 1.02 -15.80 -0.69
C SER A 276 2.20 -14.91 -1.04
N ILE A 277 1.99 -14.05 -2.01
CA ILE A 277 2.89 -12.92 -2.26
C ILE A 277 2.46 -11.80 -1.33
N VAL A 278 3.38 -11.30 -0.52
CA VAL A 278 3.12 -10.32 0.52
C VAL A 278 4.05 -9.12 0.41
N PHE A 279 3.60 -7.99 0.91
CA PHE A 279 4.44 -6.81 1.10
C PHE A 279 4.79 -6.61 2.58
N ASN A 280 5.80 -5.80 2.85
CA ASN A 280 6.19 -5.46 4.21
C ASN A 280 5.58 -4.10 4.62
N PRO A 281 4.54 -4.07 5.48
CA PRO A 281 3.90 -2.82 5.91
C PRO A 281 4.85 -1.91 6.69
N GLU A 282 5.79 -2.47 7.47
CA GLU A 282 6.80 -1.69 8.21
C GLU A 282 7.71 -0.93 7.26
N GLN A 283 8.06 -1.51 6.11
CA GLN A 283 8.90 -0.86 5.12
C GLN A 283 8.15 0.31 4.46
N ILE A 284 6.86 0.14 4.13
CA ILE A 284 6.02 1.20 3.59
C ILE A 284 5.94 2.37 4.58
N VAL A 285 5.67 2.06 5.84
CA VAL A 285 5.54 3.08 6.90
C VAL A 285 6.87 3.77 7.17
N SER A 286 8.00 3.06 7.14
CA SER A 286 9.33 3.67 7.31
C SER A 286 9.65 4.68 6.20
N TRP A 287 9.32 4.36 4.95
CA TRP A 287 9.46 5.30 3.84
C TRP A 287 8.46 6.46 3.94
N ALA A 288 7.21 6.18 4.33
CA ALA A 288 6.21 7.23 4.55
C ALA A 288 6.65 8.22 5.63
N GLU A 289 7.15 7.72 6.77
CA GLU A 289 7.75 8.54 7.82
C GLU A 289 8.91 9.38 7.29
N PHE A 290 9.86 8.74 6.58
CA PHE A 290 11.01 9.45 5.99
C PHE A 290 10.55 10.61 5.10
N PHE A 291 9.62 10.37 4.17
CA PHE A 291 9.15 11.39 3.26
C PHE A 291 8.34 12.50 3.96
N ILE A 292 7.49 12.16 4.93
CA ILE A 292 6.74 13.13 5.73
C ILE A 292 7.69 14.03 6.50
N MET A 293 8.72 13.47 7.12
CA MET A 293 9.67 14.23 7.93
C MET A 293 10.64 15.06 7.08
N ASN A 294 10.99 14.61 5.90
CA ASN A 294 11.92 15.28 5.00
C ASN A 294 11.25 16.03 3.84
N ARG A 295 9.92 16.19 3.86
CA ARG A 295 9.16 16.85 2.78
C ARG A 295 9.66 18.23 2.34
N PRO A 296 10.29 19.07 3.22
CA PRO A 296 10.77 20.38 2.78
C PRO A 296 11.89 20.29 1.74
N VAL A 297 12.68 19.22 1.79
CA VAL A 297 13.77 18.98 0.82
C VAL A 297 13.19 18.45 -0.49
N ILE A 298 12.07 17.73 -0.42
CA ILE A 298 11.46 16.99 -1.53
C ILE A 298 10.48 17.86 -2.33
N LYS A 299 9.82 18.80 -1.66
CA LYS A 299 8.69 19.59 -2.18
C LYS A 299 8.95 20.33 -3.50
N ASN A 300 10.19 20.71 -3.77
CA ASN A 300 10.58 21.44 -4.97
C ASN A 300 11.12 20.53 -6.09
N GLY A 301 11.05 19.22 -5.91
CA GLY A 301 11.48 18.23 -6.89
C GLY A 301 10.35 17.75 -7.81
N ALA A 302 10.72 16.93 -8.79
CA ALA A 302 9.74 16.15 -9.54
C ALA A 302 9.06 15.12 -8.61
N PRO A 303 7.82 14.67 -8.92
CA PRO A 303 7.19 13.59 -8.19
C PRO A 303 8.09 12.35 -8.09
N VAL A 304 8.11 11.70 -6.92
CA VAL A 304 8.91 10.49 -6.66
C VAL A 304 7.99 9.29 -6.53
N HIS A 305 8.27 8.26 -7.34
CA HIS A 305 7.55 6.98 -7.26
C HIS A 305 8.52 5.92 -6.73
N LEU A 306 8.21 5.34 -5.59
CA LEU A 306 8.96 4.28 -4.95
C LEU A 306 8.19 2.97 -5.08
N LEU A 307 8.76 1.99 -5.78
CA LEU A 307 8.24 0.64 -5.85
C LEU A 307 9.00 -0.25 -4.87
N LEU A 308 8.27 -0.97 -4.04
CA LEU A 308 8.81 -1.88 -3.03
C LEU A 308 8.62 -3.33 -3.46
N ASP A 309 9.69 -4.10 -3.39
CA ASP A 309 9.69 -5.51 -3.72
C ASP A 309 8.74 -6.30 -2.83
N MET A 310 8.10 -7.28 -3.46
CA MET A 310 7.24 -8.24 -2.79
C MET A 310 8.03 -9.48 -2.33
N LYS A 311 7.45 -10.24 -1.41
CA LYS A 311 8.03 -11.49 -0.89
C LYS A 311 7.03 -12.63 -1.00
N LEU A 312 7.54 -13.86 -1.13
CA LEU A 312 6.75 -15.08 -1.01
C LEU A 312 6.76 -15.56 0.45
N GLU A 313 5.58 -15.79 1.00
CA GLU A 313 5.37 -16.55 2.24
C GLU A 313 4.70 -17.89 1.94
N THR A 314 5.19 -18.96 2.54
CA THR A 314 4.74 -20.34 2.26
C THR A 314 4.01 -20.93 3.46
N HIS A 315 2.81 -21.48 3.22
CA HIS A 315 1.93 -22.09 4.21
C HIS A 315 1.48 -23.50 3.82
N GLY A 316 2.03 -24.05 2.74
CA GLY A 316 1.78 -25.41 2.30
C GLY A 316 0.56 -25.58 1.37
N SER A 317 -0.01 -24.51 0.85
CA SER A 317 -1.13 -24.60 -0.11
C SER A 317 -0.71 -24.86 -1.56
N VAL A 318 0.59 -24.86 -1.83
CA VAL A 318 1.18 -25.23 -3.13
C VAL A 318 1.99 -26.50 -2.96
N LYS A 319 1.47 -27.61 -3.48
CA LYS A 319 2.18 -28.89 -3.49
C LYS A 319 3.25 -28.98 -4.58
N ARG A 320 4.29 -29.75 -4.35
CA ARG A 320 5.21 -30.16 -5.41
C ARG A 320 4.56 -31.27 -6.24
N LEU A 321 4.58 -31.11 -7.55
CA LEU A 321 4.28 -32.17 -8.51
C LEU A 321 5.57 -32.93 -8.82
N ASN A 322 5.48 -34.25 -8.85
CA ASN A 322 6.62 -35.05 -9.34
C ASN A 322 6.88 -34.63 -10.80
N PRO A 323 8.14 -34.48 -11.20
CA PRO A 323 8.43 -34.22 -12.60
C PRO A 323 7.85 -35.41 -13.40
N THR A 324 6.96 -35.10 -14.33
CA THR A 324 6.55 -36.06 -15.33
C THR A 324 7.81 -36.44 -16.12
N PRO A 325 8.13 -37.73 -16.27
CA PRO A 325 9.33 -38.20 -16.95
C PRO A 325 9.41 -37.69 -18.39
#